data_671c2cb72979c3ee15eac39a1903404f
#
_entry.id   671c2cb72979c3ee15eac39a1903404f
#
_cell.length_a   1.000
_cell.length_b   1.000
_cell.length_c   1.000
_cell.angle_alpha   90.00
_cell.angle_beta   90.00
_cell.angle_gamma   90.00
#
_symmetry.space_group_name_H-M   'P 1'
#
loop_
_entity.id
_entity.type
_entity.pdbx_description
1 polymer ?
#
loop_
_entity_poly.entity_id
_entity_poly.type
_entity_poly.pdbx_seq_one_letter_code
_entity_poly.pdbx_strand_id
1 'polypeptide(L)'
;MMVTLSKSLSKINASATITMSALANRLKSEGKDIISLSAGEPDFETPKHIQEAAIEAIKAGKTKYTDPDGMPELKDAISQKFLEENNLKYQPSQISVGTGGKQILYNALMATLNANDEVIIPAPYWVSYPDMVKLAGGIPKIVKTVSENNYKLQPNDLRAAISDKTKWLIFNSPSNPTGAAYSAEELKMLTDVLLEFPKVNILSDDIYEHLTFDDFNFVTPVEVEPKLYDRTVTCNGVSKGYAMTGWRIGYAGGPKKIISAMRKIQSQSTSNPCTISQWAALAALTGPKDFIHENKYIFEERRNLVVKELSTIDGISCPIPNGAFYVYPDISKLIGKKTRSGNVISNDEQFALSLLEEKNVAVVFGAAFGLSPNFRISFATSMDELKTACDRISSFCKNLVD
;
A
#
# COMPACT_ATOMS: atom_id res chain seq x y z
N MET A 1 15.85 36.74 9.54
CA MET A 1 14.75 36.56 8.55
C MET A 1 14.13 35.18 8.71
N MET A 2 12.82 35.09 8.85
CA MET A 2 12.13 33.77 8.86
C MET A 2 12.01 33.25 7.41
N VAL A 3 12.41 32.02 7.18
CA VAL A 3 12.22 31.35 5.87
C VAL A 3 10.72 31.11 5.66
N THR A 4 10.18 31.56 4.53
CA THR A 4 8.78 31.34 4.17
C THR A 4 8.68 30.02 3.39
N LEU A 5 7.89 29.07 3.92
CA LEU A 5 7.65 27.77 3.29
C LEU A 5 6.53 27.86 2.23
N SER A 6 6.51 26.88 1.31
CA SER A 6 5.43 26.76 0.32
C SER A 6 4.07 26.53 1.00
N LYS A 7 3.03 27.22 0.51
CA LYS A 7 1.64 27.00 0.97
C LYS A 7 1.12 25.58 0.72
N SER A 8 1.72 24.83 -0.19
CA SER A 8 1.34 23.42 -0.43
C SER A 8 1.65 22.54 0.77
N LEU A 9 2.69 22.86 1.57
CA LEU A 9 3.06 22.07 2.75
C LEU A 9 2.01 22.14 3.87
N SER A 10 1.25 23.22 3.98
CA SER A 10 0.17 23.32 4.98
C SER A 10 -1.04 22.44 4.67
N LYS A 11 -1.10 21.84 3.46
CA LYS A 11 -2.18 20.96 3.03
C LYS A 11 -1.94 19.49 3.36
N ILE A 12 -0.73 19.13 3.78
CA ILE A 12 -0.31 17.75 4.05
C ILE A 12 0.18 17.60 5.48
N ASN A 13 0.11 16.37 5.98
CA ASN A 13 0.59 16.02 7.31
C ASN A 13 1.81 15.09 7.23
N ALA A 14 2.57 15.01 8.34
CA ALA A 14 3.58 13.96 8.47
C ALA A 14 2.90 12.56 8.44
N SER A 15 3.56 11.59 7.84
CA SER A 15 3.01 10.23 7.74
C SER A 15 2.89 9.59 9.13
N ALA A 16 1.67 9.29 9.57
CA ALA A 16 1.39 8.65 10.86
C ALA A 16 2.11 7.31 11.01
N THR A 17 2.24 6.53 9.93
CA THR A 17 2.98 5.25 9.95
C THR A 17 4.47 5.48 10.23
N ILE A 18 5.09 6.49 9.62
CA ILE A 18 6.50 6.84 9.86
C ILE A 18 6.66 7.37 11.30
N THR A 19 5.75 8.21 11.76
CA THR A 19 5.77 8.77 13.12
C THR A 19 5.68 7.67 14.19
N MET A 20 4.74 6.72 14.04
CA MET A 20 4.60 5.60 14.97
C MET A 20 5.82 4.66 14.94
N SER A 21 6.36 4.37 13.75
CA SER A 21 7.59 3.56 13.64
C SER A 21 8.80 4.27 14.25
N ALA A 22 8.96 5.56 14.04
CA ALA A 22 10.04 6.35 14.66
C ALA A 22 9.92 6.39 16.20
N LEU A 23 8.70 6.54 16.72
CA LEU A 23 8.44 6.48 18.15
C LEU A 23 8.80 5.10 18.74
N ALA A 24 8.35 4.02 18.09
CA ALA A 24 8.68 2.66 18.50
C ALA A 24 10.21 2.41 18.51
N ASN A 25 10.92 2.83 17.45
CA ASN A 25 12.37 2.68 17.36
C ASN A 25 13.11 3.50 18.43
N ARG A 26 12.65 4.71 18.73
CA ARG A 26 13.20 5.52 19.82
C ARG A 26 13.06 4.80 21.17
N LEU A 27 11.84 4.30 21.46
CA LEU A 27 11.59 3.57 22.72
C LEU A 27 12.42 2.28 22.81
N LYS A 28 12.63 1.57 21.70
CA LYS A 28 13.58 0.42 21.65
C LYS A 28 15.00 0.86 21.98
N SER A 29 15.48 1.97 21.44
CA SER A 29 16.82 2.49 21.71
C SER A 29 16.99 2.96 23.17
N GLU A 30 15.91 3.31 23.84
CA GLU A 30 15.86 3.61 25.28
C GLU A 30 15.80 2.34 26.18
N GLY A 31 15.87 1.15 25.58
CA GLY A 31 15.90 -0.14 26.28
C GLY A 31 14.53 -0.74 26.61
N LYS A 32 13.43 -0.21 26.05
CA LYS A 32 12.11 -0.78 26.22
C LYS A 32 11.89 -1.98 25.28
N ASP A 33 11.23 -3.02 25.79
CA ASP A 33 10.85 -4.21 25.02
C ASP A 33 9.62 -3.95 24.15
N ILE A 34 9.80 -3.16 23.07
CA ILE A 34 8.72 -2.79 22.14
C ILE A 34 8.59 -3.82 21.02
N ILE A 35 7.37 -4.33 20.80
CA ILE A 35 7.01 -5.07 19.59
C ILE A 35 6.34 -4.08 18.62
N SER A 36 6.95 -3.89 17.42
CA SER A 36 6.44 -2.94 16.45
C SER A 36 5.71 -3.65 15.31
N LEU A 37 4.39 -3.50 15.28
CA LEU A 37 3.50 -3.98 14.21
C LEU A 37 3.06 -2.84 13.27
N SER A 38 3.83 -1.74 13.26
CA SER A 38 3.53 -0.54 12.46
C SER A 38 4.22 -0.52 11.09
N ALA A 39 5.29 -1.32 10.90
CA ALA A 39 6.07 -1.35 9.68
C ALA A 39 5.28 -1.94 8.49
N GLY A 40 5.44 -1.33 7.34
CA GLY A 40 4.80 -1.80 6.10
C GLY A 40 5.80 -2.48 5.15
N GLU A 41 6.63 -3.39 5.66
CA GLU A 41 7.63 -4.11 4.86
C GLU A 41 7.75 -5.57 5.29
N PRO A 42 8.03 -6.49 4.33
CA PRO A 42 8.35 -7.88 4.67
C PRO A 42 9.60 -7.95 5.55
N ASP A 43 9.62 -8.90 6.48
CA ASP A 43 10.77 -9.21 7.35
C ASP A 43 11.76 -10.21 6.72
N PHE A 44 11.48 -10.65 5.50
CA PHE A 44 12.36 -11.53 4.74
C PHE A 44 13.51 -10.77 4.09
N GLU A 45 14.64 -11.44 3.97
CA GLU A 45 15.76 -10.94 3.19
C GLU A 45 15.47 -10.99 1.68
N THR A 46 16.01 -10.04 0.93
CA THR A 46 16.01 -10.12 -0.53
C THR A 46 16.70 -11.41 -0.99
N PRO A 47 16.11 -12.22 -1.89
CA PRO A 47 16.71 -13.48 -2.36
C PRO A 47 18.13 -13.34 -2.90
N LYS A 48 18.98 -14.34 -2.65
CA LYS A 48 20.42 -14.28 -2.97
C LYS A 48 20.71 -13.99 -4.44
N HIS A 49 20.00 -14.64 -5.37
CA HIS A 49 20.22 -14.40 -6.81
C HIS A 49 19.97 -12.93 -7.20
N ILE A 50 19.06 -12.24 -6.51
CA ILE A 50 18.80 -10.81 -6.74
C ILE A 50 19.94 -9.97 -6.16
N GLN A 51 20.41 -10.30 -4.95
CA GLN A 51 21.56 -9.63 -4.34
C GLN A 51 22.82 -9.79 -5.18
N GLU A 52 23.08 -11.01 -5.67
CA GLU A 52 24.21 -11.34 -6.53
C GLU A 52 24.17 -10.56 -7.84
N ALA A 53 22.99 -10.43 -8.48
CA ALA A 53 22.83 -9.63 -9.69
C ALA A 53 23.21 -8.15 -9.47
N ALA A 54 22.88 -7.58 -8.31
CA ALA A 54 23.31 -6.23 -7.95
C ALA A 54 24.84 -6.13 -7.78
N ILE A 55 25.47 -7.10 -7.11
CA ILE A 55 26.92 -7.17 -6.91
C ILE A 55 27.61 -7.25 -8.27
N GLU A 56 27.13 -8.11 -9.16
CA GLU A 56 27.70 -8.24 -10.52
C GLU A 56 27.49 -6.96 -11.34
N ALA A 57 26.36 -6.27 -11.20
CA ALA A 57 26.16 -4.98 -11.85
C ALA A 57 27.19 -3.93 -11.38
N ILE A 58 27.53 -3.91 -10.09
CA ILE A 58 28.60 -3.04 -9.56
C ILE A 58 29.94 -3.40 -10.17
N LYS A 59 30.34 -4.68 -10.17
CA LYS A 59 31.61 -5.18 -10.73
C LYS A 59 31.71 -4.88 -12.23
N ALA A 60 30.61 -4.99 -12.96
CA ALA A 60 30.53 -4.69 -14.40
C ALA A 60 30.44 -3.19 -14.72
N GLY A 61 30.56 -2.31 -13.72
CA GLY A 61 30.53 -0.85 -13.93
C GLY A 61 29.18 -0.29 -14.38
N LYS A 62 28.06 -0.99 -14.07
CA LYS A 62 26.69 -0.55 -14.37
C LYS A 62 26.24 0.55 -13.39
N THR A 63 26.96 1.67 -13.37
CA THR A 63 26.80 2.76 -12.39
C THR A 63 26.57 4.11 -13.07
N LYS A 64 26.19 4.11 -14.34
CA LYS A 64 25.92 5.31 -15.14
C LYS A 64 24.41 5.58 -15.23
N TYR A 65 24.04 6.77 -15.70
CA TYR A 65 22.65 7.10 -16.00
C TYR A 65 22.03 6.12 -17.00
N THR A 66 20.75 5.84 -16.79
CA THR A 66 19.87 5.18 -17.76
C THR A 66 18.83 6.17 -18.28
N ASP A 67 17.90 5.70 -19.11
CA ASP A 67 16.70 6.49 -19.41
C ASP A 67 15.96 6.85 -18.12
N PRO A 68 15.36 8.05 -18.01
CA PRO A 68 14.66 8.48 -16.82
C PRO A 68 13.58 7.52 -16.35
N ASP A 69 12.86 6.88 -17.26
CA ASP A 69 11.76 5.94 -16.98
C ASP A 69 12.18 4.46 -17.02
N GLY A 70 13.48 4.19 -16.87
CA GLY A 70 14.05 2.84 -16.73
C GLY A 70 14.83 2.34 -17.93
N MET A 71 15.75 1.40 -17.69
CA MET A 71 16.55 0.78 -18.74
C MET A 71 15.70 -0.14 -19.63
N PRO A 72 16.03 -0.27 -20.92
CA PRO A 72 15.25 -1.07 -21.89
C PRO A 72 15.02 -2.51 -21.44
N GLU A 73 16.05 -3.19 -20.97
CA GLU A 73 16.00 -4.60 -20.55
C GLU A 73 14.98 -4.82 -19.41
N LEU A 74 14.92 -3.89 -18.46
CA LEU A 74 13.95 -3.97 -17.36
C LEU A 74 12.53 -3.68 -17.87
N LYS A 75 12.34 -2.74 -18.80
CA LYS A 75 11.02 -2.45 -19.39
C LYS A 75 10.49 -3.63 -20.19
N ASP A 76 11.36 -4.35 -20.90
CA ASP A 76 11.00 -5.58 -21.61
C ASP A 76 10.56 -6.67 -20.62
N ALA A 77 11.32 -6.87 -19.54
CA ALA A 77 10.96 -7.83 -18.49
C ALA A 77 9.63 -7.49 -17.80
N ILE A 78 9.37 -6.20 -17.53
CA ILE A 78 8.10 -5.73 -16.97
C ILE A 78 6.95 -5.96 -17.95
N SER A 79 7.16 -5.69 -19.24
CA SER A 79 6.18 -5.96 -20.31
C SER A 79 5.80 -7.45 -20.33
N GLN A 80 6.80 -8.33 -20.26
CA GLN A 80 6.60 -9.78 -20.21
C GLN A 80 5.85 -10.21 -18.92
N LYS A 81 6.24 -9.68 -17.75
CA LYS A 81 5.54 -9.93 -16.48
C LYS A 81 4.06 -9.57 -16.57
N PHE A 82 3.72 -8.40 -17.08
CA PHE A 82 2.32 -7.99 -17.23
C PHE A 82 1.55 -8.91 -18.19
N LEU A 83 2.20 -9.39 -19.24
CA LEU A 83 1.58 -10.34 -20.17
C LEU A 83 1.33 -11.70 -19.50
N GLU A 84 2.33 -12.25 -18.83
CA GLU A 84 2.28 -13.61 -18.25
C GLU A 84 1.40 -13.70 -16.99
N GLU A 85 1.49 -12.69 -16.12
CA GLU A 85 0.84 -12.76 -14.80
C GLU A 85 -0.52 -12.03 -14.75
N ASN A 86 -0.75 -11.05 -15.63
CA ASN A 86 -1.95 -10.21 -15.61
C ASN A 86 -2.71 -10.19 -16.95
N ASN A 87 -2.25 -10.94 -17.95
CA ASN A 87 -2.82 -10.93 -19.31
C ASN A 87 -2.91 -9.52 -19.94
N LEU A 88 -1.99 -8.62 -19.58
CA LEU A 88 -1.93 -7.23 -20.05
C LEU A 88 -0.76 -7.04 -21.02
N LYS A 89 -1.06 -6.69 -22.26
CA LYS A 89 -0.06 -6.48 -23.30
C LYS A 89 0.35 -5.01 -23.39
N TYR A 90 1.36 -4.63 -22.62
CA TYR A 90 2.00 -3.31 -22.73
C TYR A 90 3.25 -3.38 -23.61
N GLN A 91 3.43 -2.37 -24.46
CA GLN A 91 4.71 -2.18 -25.18
C GLN A 91 5.72 -1.52 -24.23
N PRO A 92 7.04 -1.67 -24.42
CA PRO A 92 8.06 -1.01 -23.60
C PRO A 92 7.88 0.52 -23.51
N SER A 93 7.33 1.16 -24.55
CA SER A 93 6.99 2.58 -24.56
C SER A 93 5.77 2.95 -23.68
N GLN A 94 5.08 1.96 -23.17
CA GLN A 94 3.96 2.08 -22.23
C GLN A 94 4.36 1.70 -20.80
N ILE A 95 5.66 1.46 -20.55
CA ILE A 95 6.20 1.12 -19.23
C ILE A 95 6.97 2.33 -18.67
N SER A 96 6.80 2.58 -17.38
CA SER A 96 7.59 3.54 -16.61
C SER A 96 8.13 2.88 -15.35
N VAL A 97 9.43 3.04 -15.10
CA VAL A 97 10.11 2.58 -13.87
C VAL A 97 10.43 3.78 -13.01
N GLY A 98 10.15 3.71 -11.72
CA GLY A 98 10.39 4.80 -10.77
C GLY A 98 11.03 4.31 -9.47
N THR A 99 11.40 5.26 -8.61
CA THR A 99 11.98 5.00 -7.29
C THR A 99 10.91 4.52 -6.30
N GLY A 100 10.47 3.27 -6.51
CA GLY A 100 9.36 2.63 -5.80
C GLY A 100 7.99 3.02 -6.35
N GLY A 101 6.94 2.23 -6.04
CA GLY A 101 5.57 2.47 -6.47
C GLY A 101 5.05 3.87 -6.08
N LYS A 102 5.52 4.41 -4.94
CA LYS A 102 5.15 5.77 -4.50
C LYS A 102 5.50 6.83 -5.55
N GLN A 103 6.66 6.76 -6.18
CA GLN A 103 7.04 7.72 -7.22
C GLN A 103 6.19 7.56 -8.48
N ILE A 104 5.87 6.33 -8.85
CA ILE A 104 4.97 6.03 -9.99
C ILE A 104 3.60 6.70 -9.79
N LEU A 105 2.99 6.48 -8.64
CA LEU A 105 1.68 7.07 -8.29
C LEU A 105 1.76 8.60 -8.25
N TYR A 106 2.81 9.16 -7.62
CA TYR A 106 3.05 10.59 -7.55
C TYR A 106 3.22 11.20 -8.95
N ASN A 107 4.03 10.58 -9.81
CA ASN A 107 4.27 11.06 -11.18
C ASN A 107 2.99 11.03 -12.03
N ALA A 108 2.15 9.99 -11.89
CA ALA A 108 0.87 9.90 -12.60
C ALA A 108 -0.07 11.06 -12.22
N LEU A 109 -0.19 11.34 -10.92
CA LEU A 109 -1.02 12.44 -10.41
C LEU A 109 -0.44 13.81 -10.81
N MET A 110 0.86 14.03 -10.63
CA MET A 110 1.53 15.29 -11.01
C MET A 110 1.46 15.58 -12.51
N ALA A 111 1.47 14.54 -13.34
CA ALA A 111 1.41 14.69 -14.79
C ALA A 111 0.00 14.96 -15.33
N THR A 112 -1.05 14.73 -14.53
CA THR A 112 -2.41 14.69 -15.06
C THR A 112 -3.42 15.57 -14.30
N LEU A 113 -3.17 15.91 -13.04
CA LEU A 113 -4.10 16.74 -12.25
C LEU A 113 -3.92 18.22 -12.48
N ASN A 114 -5.03 18.91 -12.57
CA ASN A 114 -5.13 20.37 -12.50
C ASN A 114 -5.85 20.78 -11.22
N ALA A 115 -5.87 22.08 -10.93
CA ALA A 115 -6.64 22.62 -9.81
C ALA A 115 -8.12 22.27 -9.96
N ASN A 116 -8.72 21.77 -8.87
CA ASN A 116 -10.12 21.32 -8.77
C ASN A 116 -10.45 19.97 -9.43
N ASP A 117 -9.50 19.28 -10.06
CA ASP A 117 -9.72 17.89 -10.45
C ASP A 117 -9.91 17.02 -9.19
N GLU A 118 -10.96 16.20 -9.17
CA GLU A 118 -11.25 15.29 -8.06
C GLU A 118 -10.63 13.92 -8.29
N VAL A 119 -10.13 13.33 -7.20
CA VAL A 119 -9.62 11.95 -7.17
C VAL A 119 -10.40 11.16 -6.13
N ILE A 120 -11.15 10.16 -6.57
CA ILE A 120 -11.87 9.26 -5.67
C ILE A 120 -10.87 8.32 -4.99
N ILE A 121 -10.96 8.23 -3.67
CA ILE A 121 -10.13 7.38 -2.82
C ILE A 121 -11.04 6.63 -1.85
N PRO A 122 -11.24 5.32 -2.01
CA PRO A 122 -11.95 4.51 -1.03
C PRO A 122 -11.20 4.50 0.31
N ALA A 123 -11.90 4.75 1.40
CA ALA A 123 -11.36 4.65 2.75
C ALA A 123 -11.87 3.37 3.43
N PRO A 124 -10.99 2.63 4.14
CA PRO A 124 -9.63 3.03 4.49
C PRO A 124 -8.65 2.89 3.32
N TYR A 125 -7.65 3.78 3.29
CA TYR A 125 -6.69 3.94 2.20
C TYR A 125 -5.25 3.99 2.71
N TRP A 126 -4.28 3.74 1.84
CA TRP A 126 -2.89 4.02 2.18
C TRP A 126 -2.67 5.52 2.42
N VAL A 127 -2.07 5.84 3.57
CA VAL A 127 -1.94 7.20 4.12
C VAL A 127 -1.40 8.26 3.13
N SER A 128 -0.66 7.84 2.10
CA SER A 128 -0.04 8.76 1.16
C SER A 128 -0.95 9.21 0.01
N TYR A 129 -2.05 8.52 -0.29
CA TYR A 129 -2.89 8.86 -1.45
C TYR A 129 -3.48 10.28 -1.37
N PRO A 130 -4.16 10.66 -0.29
CA PRO A 130 -4.74 12.01 -0.23
C PRO A 130 -3.69 13.13 -0.33
N ASP A 131 -2.54 12.93 0.29
CA ASP A 131 -1.49 13.95 0.31
C ASP A 131 -0.78 14.07 -1.03
N MET A 132 -0.59 12.97 -1.77
CA MET A 132 -0.10 13.05 -3.15
C MET A 132 -1.08 13.80 -4.06
N VAL A 133 -2.39 13.57 -3.91
CA VAL A 133 -3.43 14.31 -4.66
C VAL A 133 -3.37 15.80 -4.35
N LYS A 134 -3.28 16.19 -3.06
CA LYS A 134 -3.18 17.61 -2.65
C LYS A 134 -1.90 18.27 -3.16
N LEU A 135 -0.76 17.56 -3.12
CA LEU A 135 0.51 18.05 -3.66
C LEU A 135 0.45 18.27 -5.17
N ALA A 136 -0.28 17.41 -5.89
CA ALA A 136 -0.51 17.55 -7.32
C ALA A 136 -1.56 18.62 -7.67
N GLY A 137 -2.15 19.31 -6.67
CA GLY A 137 -3.14 20.37 -6.85
C GLY A 137 -4.59 19.90 -6.96
N GLY A 138 -4.84 18.59 -6.90
CA GLY A 138 -6.18 17.98 -6.93
C GLY A 138 -6.89 18.00 -5.57
N ILE A 139 -8.12 17.51 -5.59
CA ILE A 139 -9.01 17.38 -4.43
C ILE A 139 -9.25 15.88 -4.16
N PRO A 140 -8.79 15.33 -3.02
CA PRO A 140 -9.13 13.96 -2.66
C PRO A 140 -10.60 13.87 -2.26
N LYS A 141 -11.36 13.02 -2.96
CA LYS A 141 -12.76 12.70 -2.67
C LYS A 141 -12.84 11.36 -1.98
N ILE A 142 -12.96 11.39 -0.66
CA ILE A 142 -12.93 10.19 0.16
C ILE A 142 -14.31 9.52 0.16
N VAL A 143 -14.34 8.22 -0.18
CA VAL A 143 -15.54 7.38 -0.10
C VAL A 143 -15.35 6.38 1.03
N LYS A 144 -16.08 6.55 2.12
CA LYS A 144 -16.01 5.65 3.28
C LYS A 144 -16.65 4.31 2.93
N THR A 145 -15.99 3.23 3.31
CA THR A 145 -16.53 1.87 3.25
C THR A 145 -16.86 1.36 4.64
N VAL A 146 -17.48 0.19 4.72
CA VAL A 146 -17.94 -0.40 5.99
C VAL A 146 -17.37 -1.83 6.16
N SER A 147 -17.25 -2.26 7.41
CA SER A 147 -16.72 -3.58 7.76
C SER A 147 -17.59 -4.72 7.25
N GLU A 148 -18.91 -4.52 7.17
CA GLU A 148 -19.88 -5.49 6.66
C GLU A 148 -19.62 -5.88 5.20
N ASN A 149 -18.99 -4.98 4.43
CA ASN A 149 -18.55 -5.20 3.06
C ASN A 149 -17.03 -5.47 2.98
N ASN A 150 -16.40 -5.90 4.07
CA ASN A 150 -14.95 -6.10 4.16
C ASN A 150 -14.14 -4.86 3.73
N TYR A 151 -14.64 -3.68 4.04
CA TYR A 151 -14.05 -2.39 3.64
C TYR A 151 -13.86 -2.24 2.11
N LYS A 152 -14.71 -2.85 1.30
CA LYS A 152 -14.68 -2.76 -0.15
C LYS A 152 -15.65 -1.70 -0.67
N LEU A 153 -15.19 -0.89 -1.63
CA LEU A 153 -16.02 0.07 -2.36
C LEU A 153 -17.17 -0.65 -3.06
N GLN A 154 -18.38 -0.12 -2.92
CA GLN A 154 -19.56 -0.67 -3.57
C GLN A 154 -19.90 0.12 -4.85
N PRO A 155 -20.52 -0.53 -5.87
CA PRO A 155 -20.88 0.12 -7.14
C PRO A 155 -21.74 1.37 -6.97
N ASN A 156 -22.70 1.34 -6.06
CA ASN A 156 -23.59 2.49 -5.80
C ASN A 156 -22.82 3.66 -5.17
N ASP A 157 -21.89 3.39 -4.27
CA ASP A 157 -21.07 4.41 -3.62
C ASP A 157 -20.10 5.05 -4.63
N LEU A 158 -19.52 4.22 -5.54
CA LEU A 158 -18.69 4.72 -6.64
C LEU A 158 -19.50 5.64 -7.55
N ARG A 159 -20.68 5.20 -8.00
CA ARG A 159 -21.55 5.99 -8.89
C ARG A 159 -21.94 7.32 -8.25
N ALA A 160 -22.31 7.32 -6.97
CA ALA A 160 -22.66 8.52 -6.22
C ALA A 160 -21.47 9.48 -6.01
N ALA A 161 -20.26 8.93 -5.96
CA ALA A 161 -19.06 9.73 -5.79
C ALA A 161 -18.57 10.40 -7.06
N ILE A 162 -18.88 9.89 -8.25
CA ILE A 162 -18.41 10.45 -9.51
C ILE A 162 -19.13 11.79 -9.80
N SER A 163 -18.35 12.79 -10.23
CA SER A 163 -18.83 14.11 -10.66
C SER A 163 -18.14 14.49 -11.99
N ASP A 164 -18.56 15.61 -12.59
CA ASP A 164 -17.92 16.16 -13.80
C ASP A 164 -16.44 16.56 -13.57
N LYS A 165 -16.02 16.73 -12.31
CA LYS A 165 -14.65 17.05 -11.90
C LYS A 165 -13.80 15.81 -11.63
N THR A 166 -14.42 14.63 -11.57
CA THR A 166 -13.71 13.38 -11.23
C THR A 166 -12.75 13.00 -12.35
N LYS A 167 -11.46 12.96 -12.02
CA LYS A 167 -10.37 12.65 -12.95
C LYS A 167 -9.85 11.25 -12.79
N TRP A 168 -9.72 10.78 -11.54
CA TRP A 168 -9.15 9.50 -11.19
C TRP A 168 -9.95 8.77 -10.11
N LEU A 169 -9.98 7.45 -10.21
CA LEU A 169 -10.19 6.54 -9.09
C LEU A 169 -8.84 5.91 -8.75
N ILE A 170 -8.37 6.05 -7.50
CA ILE A 170 -7.25 5.26 -6.98
C ILE A 170 -7.84 3.98 -6.41
N PHE A 171 -7.31 2.84 -6.88
CA PHE A 171 -7.77 1.51 -6.51
C PHE A 171 -6.58 0.69 -6.02
N ASN A 172 -6.69 0.04 -4.85
CA ASN A 172 -5.62 -0.76 -4.27
C ASN A 172 -6.18 -2.12 -3.81
N SER A 173 -5.74 -3.18 -4.47
CA SER A 173 -6.15 -4.57 -4.18
C SER A 173 -4.96 -5.51 -4.42
N PRO A 174 -4.60 -6.37 -3.44
CA PRO A 174 -5.00 -6.33 -2.02
C PRO A 174 -4.64 -5.01 -1.35
N SER A 175 -5.46 -4.57 -0.39
CA SER A 175 -5.41 -3.22 0.15
C SER A 175 -4.47 -3.07 1.36
N ASN A 176 -3.80 -1.94 1.44
CA ASN A 176 -3.26 -1.38 2.67
C ASN A 176 -4.21 -0.25 3.14
N PRO A 177 -4.90 -0.37 4.31
CA PRO A 177 -4.50 -1.15 5.49
C PRO A 177 -5.26 -2.47 5.72
N THR A 178 -6.27 -2.83 4.93
CA THR A 178 -7.26 -3.85 5.32
C THR A 178 -6.86 -5.28 4.96
N GLY A 179 -5.98 -5.46 3.96
CA GLY A 179 -5.71 -6.74 3.34
C GLY A 179 -6.88 -7.29 2.50
N ALA A 180 -7.97 -6.55 2.36
CA ALA A 180 -9.09 -6.94 1.52
C ALA A 180 -8.68 -6.95 0.04
N ALA A 181 -9.13 -7.96 -0.70
CA ALA A 181 -8.94 -8.06 -2.14
C ALA A 181 -10.30 -8.25 -2.84
N TYR A 182 -10.41 -7.71 -4.05
CA TYR A 182 -11.64 -7.80 -4.84
C TYR A 182 -11.58 -9.01 -5.77
N SER A 183 -12.66 -9.81 -5.79
CA SER A 183 -12.83 -10.88 -6.77
C SER A 183 -13.07 -10.32 -8.19
N ALA A 184 -13.00 -11.19 -9.19
CA ALA A 184 -13.30 -10.81 -10.58
C ALA A 184 -14.74 -10.27 -10.72
N GLU A 185 -15.71 -10.87 -10.01
CA GLU A 185 -17.11 -10.45 -10.02
C GLU A 185 -17.28 -9.08 -9.36
N GLU A 186 -16.64 -8.85 -8.21
CA GLU A 186 -16.68 -7.56 -7.50
C GLU A 186 -16.03 -6.45 -8.35
N LEU A 187 -14.89 -6.74 -8.99
CA LEU A 187 -14.27 -5.82 -9.94
C LEU A 187 -15.14 -5.54 -11.16
N LYS A 188 -15.80 -6.58 -11.69
CA LYS A 188 -16.70 -6.42 -12.84
C LYS A 188 -17.83 -5.43 -12.53
N MET A 189 -18.44 -5.54 -11.37
CA MET A 189 -19.48 -4.59 -10.93
C MET A 189 -18.97 -3.14 -10.84
N LEU A 190 -17.74 -2.93 -10.38
CA LEU A 190 -17.14 -1.58 -10.31
C LEU A 190 -16.74 -1.08 -11.70
N THR A 191 -16.17 -1.95 -12.54
CA THR A 191 -15.76 -1.58 -13.90
C THR A 191 -16.96 -1.27 -14.79
N ASP A 192 -18.11 -1.92 -14.58
CA ASP A 192 -19.37 -1.59 -15.27
C ASP A 192 -19.82 -0.15 -14.96
N VAL A 193 -19.74 0.26 -13.70
CA VAL A 193 -19.98 1.67 -13.33
C VAL A 193 -18.98 2.60 -14.06
N LEU A 194 -17.70 2.24 -14.08
CA LEU A 194 -16.68 3.08 -14.74
C LEU A 194 -16.91 3.20 -16.25
N LEU A 195 -17.48 2.22 -16.90
CA LEU A 195 -17.83 2.31 -18.34
C LEU A 195 -18.88 3.39 -18.62
N GLU A 196 -19.77 3.69 -17.67
CA GLU A 196 -20.73 4.79 -17.77
C GLU A 196 -20.06 6.19 -17.72
N PHE A 197 -18.82 6.27 -17.19
CA PHE A 197 -18.09 7.52 -16.98
C PHE A 197 -16.74 7.52 -17.70
N PRO A 198 -16.70 7.72 -19.02
CA PRO A 198 -15.49 7.54 -19.84
C PRO A 198 -14.35 8.54 -19.55
N LYS A 199 -14.61 9.61 -18.82
CA LYS A 199 -13.60 10.61 -18.42
C LYS A 199 -12.82 10.22 -17.17
N VAL A 200 -13.29 9.24 -16.39
CA VAL A 200 -12.63 8.80 -15.15
C VAL A 200 -11.53 7.81 -15.51
N ASN A 201 -10.30 8.13 -15.14
CA ASN A 201 -9.15 7.23 -15.26
C ASN A 201 -9.00 6.38 -14.00
N ILE A 202 -8.28 5.27 -14.12
CA ILE A 202 -8.02 4.33 -13.02
C ILE A 202 -6.53 4.30 -12.74
N LEU A 203 -6.15 4.51 -11.50
CA LEU A 203 -4.81 4.29 -10.97
C LEU A 203 -4.87 3.04 -10.08
N SER A 204 -4.57 1.88 -10.66
CA SER A 204 -4.58 0.60 -9.95
C SER A 204 -3.23 0.37 -9.28
N ASP A 205 -3.23 0.24 -7.96
CA ASP A 205 -2.04 -0.06 -7.16
C ASP A 205 -2.07 -1.53 -6.75
N ASP A 206 -1.41 -2.36 -7.57
CA ASP A 206 -1.42 -3.82 -7.49
C ASP A 206 -0.18 -4.36 -6.77
N ILE A 207 0.47 -3.53 -5.93
CA ILE A 207 1.76 -3.83 -5.28
C ILE A 207 1.78 -5.10 -4.43
N TYR A 208 0.61 -5.58 -4.01
CA TYR A 208 0.42 -6.78 -3.20
C TYR A 208 -0.10 -7.99 -4.00
N GLU A 209 -0.14 -7.96 -5.32
CA GLU A 209 -0.73 -9.03 -6.16
C GLU A 209 -0.24 -10.43 -5.83
N HIS A 210 1.03 -10.61 -5.46
CA HIS A 210 1.63 -11.88 -5.11
C HIS A 210 1.32 -12.36 -3.68
N LEU A 211 0.73 -11.51 -2.86
CA LEU A 211 0.42 -11.79 -1.46
C LEU A 211 -1.10 -11.92 -1.28
N THR A 212 -1.63 -13.04 -1.75
CA THR A 212 -3.05 -13.45 -1.59
C THR A 212 -3.12 -14.77 -0.85
N PHE A 213 -4.18 -15.04 -0.12
CA PHE A 213 -4.37 -16.18 0.77
C PHE A 213 -5.61 -16.98 0.39
N ASP A 214 -5.74 -18.21 0.94
CA ASP A 214 -6.90 -19.10 0.75
C ASP A 214 -7.22 -19.33 -0.75
N ASP A 215 -6.17 -19.56 -1.57
CA ASP A 215 -6.29 -19.76 -3.03
C ASP A 215 -7.01 -18.60 -3.76
N PHE A 216 -7.03 -17.41 -3.15
CA PHE A 216 -7.63 -16.24 -3.77
C PHE A 216 -6.90 -15.90 -5.08
N ASN A 217 -7.66 -15.89 -6.18
CA ASN A 217 -7.15 -15.53 -7.49
C ASN A 217 -7.15 -14.00 -7.66
N PHE A 218 -5.95 -13.42 -7.70
CA PHE A 218 -5.79 -12.00 -7.97
C PHE A 218 -6.12 -11.68 -9.42
N VAL A 219 -6.85 -10.59 -9.63
CA VAL A 219 -7.11 -9.99 -10.95
C VAL A 219 -7.03 -8.48 -10.86
N THR A 220 -6.62 -7.81 -11.94
CA THR A 220 -6.57 -6.35 -12.03
C THR A 220 -7.76 -5.80 -12.85
N PRO A 221 -8.18 -4.53 -12.67
CA PRO A 221 -9.34 -3.97 -13.35
C PRO A 221 -9.33 -4.10 -14.88
N VAL A 222 -8.17 -3.96 -15.52
CA VAL A 222 -8.05 -4.05 -17.00
C VAL A 222 -8.15 -5.49 -17.49
N GLU A 223 -7.72 -6.46 -16.69
CA GLU A 223 -7.89 -7.89 -17.01
C GLU A 223 -9.36 -8.28 -17.00
N VAL A 224 -10.13 -7.76 -16.05
CA VAL A 224 -11.57 -8.00 -15.92
C VAL A 224 -12.37 -7.25 -17.00
N GLU A 225 -11.98 -6.01 -17.32
CA GLU A 225 -12.65 -5.18 -18.33
C GLU A 225 -11.63 -4.49 -19.26
N PRO A 226 -11.25 -5.15 -20.37
CA PRO A 226 -10.26 -4.64 -21.32
C PRO A 226 -10.57 -3.27 -21.95
N LYS A 227 -11.85 -2.84 -21.98
CA LYS A 227 -12.22 -1.50 -22.49
C LYS A 227 -11.66 -0.37 -21.62
N LEU A 228 -11.17 -0.66 -20.41
CA LEU A 228 -10.54 0.32 -19.54
C LEU A 228 -9.04 0.50 -19.83
N TYR A 229 -8.45 -0.29 -20.73
CA TYR A 229 -7.02 -0.31 -21.04
C TYR A 229 -6.44 1.10 -21.33
N ASP A 230 -7.11 1.87 -22.17
CA ASP A 230 -6.62 3.18 -22.63
C ASP A 230 -6.77 4.31 -21.59
N ARG A 231 -7.24 3.99 -20.39
CA ARG A 231 -7.42 4.95 -19.29
C ARG A 231 -7.06 4.38 -17.91
N THR A 232 -6.31 3.29 -17.88
CA THR A 232 -5.80 2.71 -16.64
C THR A 232 -4.27 2.78 -16.61
N VAL A 233 -3.73 3.20 -15.48
CA VAL A 233 -2.33 3.03 -15.12
C VAL A 233 -2.26 1.94 -14.06
N THR A 234 -1.68 0.80 -14.42
CA THR A 234 -1.48 -0.34 -13.53
C THR A 234 -0.11 -0.23 -12.89
N CYS A 235 -0.07 0.15 -11.60
CA CYS A 235 1.13 0.32 -10.82
C CYS A 235 1.47 -0.95 -10.05
N ASN A 236 2.76 -1.31 -10.05
CA ASN A 236 3.27 -2.45 -9.33
C ASN A 236 4.75 -2.21 -8.92
N GLY A 237 5.44 -3.23 -8.44
CA GLY A 237 6.85 -3.13 -8.07
C GLY A 237 7.39 -4.36 -7.39
N VAL A 238 8.69 -4.35 -7.12
CA VAL A 238 9.39 -5.47 -6.50
C VAL A 238 9.43 -5.38 -4.96
N SER A 239 8.88 -4.32 -4.39
CA SER A 239 9.04 -4.02 -2.95
C SER A 239 8.46 -5.09 -2.04
N LYS A 240 7.30 -5.68 -2.37
CA LYS A 240 6.54 -6.55 -1.47
C LYS A 240 6.72 -8.02 -1.79
N GLY A 241 6.33 -8.47 -2.98
CA GLY A 241 6.48 -9.87 -3.39
C GLY A 241 7.93 -10.36 -3.39
N TYR A 242 8.88 -9.44 -3.62
CA TYR A 242 10.31 -9.78 -3.74
C TYR A 242 11.16 -9.35 -2.53
N ALA A 243 10.55 -8.89 -1.44
CA ALA A 243 11.26 -8.39 -0.24
C ALA A 243 12.35 -7.34 -0.58
N MET A 244 12.00 -6.36 -1.41
CA MET A 244 12.94 -5.38 -1.97
C MET A 244 12.54 -3.94 -1.62
N THR A 245 12.01 -3.68 -0.43
CA THR A 245 11.52 -2.33 -0.04
C THR A 245 12.62 -1.28 -0.12
N GLY A 246 13.84 -1.60 0.34
CA GLY A 246 15.01 -0.72 0.38
C GLY A 246 15.65 -0.47 -1.00
N TRP A 247 15.40 -1.32 -2.00
CA TRP A 247 15.94 -1.18 -3.36
C TRP A 247 15.26 -0.07 -4.17
N ARG A 248 14.07 0.34 -3.77
CA ARG A 248 13.33 1.44 -4.36
C ARG A 248 13.04 1.29 -5.85
N ILE A 249 12.48 0.17 -6.28
CA ILE A 249 12.00 -0.03 -7.65
C ILE A 249 10.49 -0.32 -7.65
N GLY A 250 9.76 0.54 -8.37
CA GLY A 250 8.37 0.35 -8.75
C GLY A 250 8.21 0.63 -10.23
N TYR A 251 7.12 0.17 -10.81
CA TYR A 251 6.86 0.35 -12.24
C TYR A 251 5.36 0.46 -12.51
N ALA A 252 5.02 0.94 -13.70
CA ALA A 252 3.66 0.89 -14.20
C ALA A 252 3.61 0.60 -15.69
N GLY A 253 2.51 -0.04 -16.09
CA GLY A 253 2.03 -0.08 -17.46
C GLY A 253 0.80 0.83 -17.63
N GLY A 254 0.66 1.46 -18.81
CA GLY A 254 -0.50 2.32 -19.05
C GLY A 254 -0.50 3.03 -20.40
N PRO A 255 -1.46 3.94 -20.62
CA PRO A 255 -1.56 4.69 -21.86
C PRO A 255 -0.28 5.47 -22.18
N LYS A 256 0.26 5.29 -23.39
CA LYS A 256 1.53 5.90 -23.82
C LYS A 256 1.61 7.41 -23.52
N LYS A 257 0.49 8.12 -23.68
CA LYS A 257 0.42 9.58 -23.41
C LYS A 257 0.69 9.90 -21.94
N ILE A 258 0.11 9.13 -21.01
CA ILE A 258 0.30 9.31 -19.58
C ILE A 258 1.72 8.90 -19.20
N ILE A 259 2.21 7.74 -19.66
CA ILE A 259 3.57 7.27 -19.39
C ILE A 259 4.63 8.27 -19.87
N SER A 260 4.46 8.85 -21.08
CA SER A 260 5.37 9.88 -21.58
C SER A 260 5.35 11.17 -20.73
N ALA A 261 4.18 11.55 -20.20
CA ALA A 261 4.07 12.68 -19.29
C ALA A 261 4.73 12.40 -17.93
N MET A 262 4.57 11.19 -17.38
CA MET A 262 5.26 10.74 -16.15
C MET A 262 6.79 10.77 -16.34
N ARG A 263 7.31 10.26 -17.49
CA ARG A 263 8.74 10.34 -17.84
C ARG A 263 9.24 11.78 -17.83
N LYS A 264 8.45 12.74 -18.35
CA LYS A 264 8.82 14.16 -18.34
C LYS A 264 8.93 14.70 -16.91
N ILE A 265 7.97 14.39 -16.03
CA ILE A 265 8.05 14.77 -14.60
C ILE A 265 9.29 14.18 -13.96
N GLN A 266 9.54 12.88 -14.17
CA GLN A 266 10.68 12.18 -13.58
C GLN A 266 12.02 12.74 -14.06
N SER A 267 12.15 13.11 -15.34
CA SER A 267 13.36 13.71 -15.87
C SER A 267 13.72 15.07 -15.24
N GLN A 268 12.74 15.77 -14.67
CA GLN A 268 12.92 17.07 -14.01
C GLN A 268 12.91 16.98 -12.47
N SER A 269 12.78 15.79 -11.91
CA SER A 269 12.77 15.58 -10.45
C SER A 269 13.96 14.71 -10.01
N THR A 270 13.88 13.41 -10.16
CA THR A 270 14.86 12.43 -9.65
C THR A 270 15.80 11.85 -10.72
N SER A 271 15.48 12.08 -12.01
CA SER A 271 16.09 11.35 -13.12
C SER A 271 15.79 9.84 -13.04
N ASN A 272 16.65 8.96 -13.55
CA ASN A 272 16.44 7.53 -13.51
C ASN A 272 16.51 6.96 -12.08
N PRO A 273 15.82 5.84 -11.79
CA PRO A 273 16.05 5.07 -10.58
C PRO A 273 17.49 4.54 -10.51
N CYS A 274 17.95 4.16 -9.32
CA CYS A 274 19.28 3.59 -9.12
C CYS A 274 19.53 2.45 -10.11
N THR A 275 20.58 2.57 -10.92
CA THR A 275 20.90 1.62 -11.99
C THR A 275 21.17 0.22 -11.44
N ILE A 276 21.89 0.11 -10.31
CA ILE A 276 22.16 -1.16 -9.64
C ILE A 276 20.86 -1.83 -9.22
N SER A 277 19.92 -1.05 -8.65
CA SER A 277 18.59 -1.55 -8.26
C SER A 277 17.75 -1.99 -9.46
N GLN A 278 17.90 -1.36 -10.63
CA GLN A 278 17.24 -1.80 -11.85
C GLN A 278 17.73 -3.18 -12.30
N TRP A 279 19.05 -3.45 -12.23
CA TRP A 279 19.62 -4.77 -12.52
C TRP A 279 19.15 -5.84 -11.54
N ALA A 280 19.05 -5.49 -10.25
CA ALA A 280 18.47 -6.38 -9.24
C ALA A 280 16.99 -6.68 -9.54
N ALA A 281 16.21 -5.65 -9.91
CA ALA A 281 14.79 -5.83 -10.26
C ALA A 281 14.62 -6.66 -11.55
N LEU A 282 15.51 -6.53 -12.53
CA LEU A 282 15.55 -7.39 -13.71
C LEU A 282 15.71 -8.86 -13.30
N ALA A 283 16.69 -9.15 -12.44
CA ALA A 283 16.91 -10.50 -11.93
C ALA A 283 15.72 -11.03 -11.10
N ALA A 284 15.04 -10.15 -10.36
CA ALA A 284 13.82 -10.51 -9.62
C ALA A 284 12.69 -10.95 -10.57
N LEU A 285 12.46 -10.21 -11.66
CA LEU A 285 11.35 -10.49 -12.59
C LEU A 285 11.64 -11.68 -13.50
N THR A 286 12.91 -11.93 -13.85
CA THR A 286 13.28 -12.99 -14.80
C THR A 286 13.84 -14.25 -14.15
N GLY A 287 14.13 -14.20 -12.85
CA GLY A 287 14.70 -15.31 -12.07
C GLY A 287 13.67 -16.25 -11.45
N PRO A 288 14.14 -17.18 -10.59
CA PRO A 288 13.28 -18.08 -9.84
C PRO A 288 12.29 -17.33 -8.93
N LYS A 289 11.07 -17.86 -8.80
CA LYS A 289 9.97 -17.26 -8.01
C LYS A 289 9.51 -18.14 -6.83
N ASP A 290 10.17 -19.26 -6.54
CA ASP A 290 9.76 -20.22 -5.51
C ASP A 290 9.58 -19.54 -4.14
N PHE A 291 10.50 -18.62 -3.79
CA PHE A 291 10.44 -17.85 -2.54
C PHE A 291 9.16 -17.02 -2.38
N ILE A 292 8.49 -16.61 -3.47
CA ILE A 292 7.20 -15.88 -3.40
C ILE A 292 6.13 -16.80 -2.82
N HIS A 293 6.09 -18.06 -3.27
CA HIS A 293 5.14 -19.06 -2.77
C HIS A 293 5.44 -19.43 -1.31
N GLU A 294 6.73 -19.61 -0.97
CA GLU A 294 7.16 -19.88 0.40
C GLU A 294 6.78 -18.74 1.35
N ASN A 295 7.09 -17.50 0.98
CA ASN A 295 6.76 -16.33 1.78
C ASN A 295 5.24 -16.12 1.89
N LYS A 296 4.48 -16.37 0.82
CA LYS A 296 3.01 -16.33 0.83
C LYS A 296 2.45 -17.28 1.89
N TYR A 297 2.91 -18.54 1.92
CA TYR A 297 2.48 -19.53 2.90
C TYR A 297 2.78 -19.07 4.34
N ILE A 298 3.98 -18.56 4.60
CA ILE A 298 4.35 -18.03 5.93
C ILE A 298 3.45 -16.87 6.34
N PHE A 299 3.16 -15.95 5.41
CA PHE A 299 2.25 -14.84 5.70
C PHE A 299 0.82 -15.32 5.97
N GLU A 300 0.35 -16.34 5.28
CA GLU A 300 -0.97 -16.91 5.51
C GLU A 300 -1.08 -17.53 6.92
N GLU A 301 -0.07 -18.25 7.38
CA GLU A 301 -0.03 -18.78 8.75
C GLU A 301 -0.01 -17.65 9.79
N ARG A 302 0.77 -16.61 9.56
CA ARG A 302 0.82 -15.44 10.44
C ARG A 302 -0.54 -14.71 10.49
N ARG A 303 -1.19 -14.54 9.34
CA ARG A 303 -2.56 -14.00 9.24
C ARG A 303 -3.52 -14.82 10.09
N ASN A 304 -3.50 -16.14 9.92
CA ASN A 304 -4.39 -17.06 10.63
C ASN A 304 -4.21 -16.96 12.14
N LEU A 305 -2.96 -16.90 12.62
CA LEU A 305 -2.66 -16.69 14.04
C LEU A 305 -3.26 -15.36 14.52
N VAL A 306 -2.92 -14.24 13.88
CA VAL A 306 -3.33 -12.91 14.34
C VAL A 306 -4.85 -12.76 14.34
N VAL A 307 -5.54 -13.21 13.28
CA VAL A 307 -7.01 -13.14 13.21
C VAL A 307 -7.64 -14.00 14.29
N LYS A 308 -7.15 -15.22 14.49
CA LYS A 308 -7.64 -16.13 15.54
C LYS A 308 -7.52 -15.48 16.93
N GLU A 309 -6.33 -14.99 17.27
CA GLU A 309 -6.09 -14.41 18.59
C GLU A 309 -6.92 -13.13 18.82
N LEU A 310 -6.98 -12.21 17.84
CA LEU A 310 -7.77 -11.00 17.96
C LEU A 310 -9.28 -11.27 18.06
N SER A 311 -9.79 -12.29 17.37
CA SER A 311 -11.20 -12.67 17.41
C SER A 311 -11.68 -13.19 18.78
N THR A 312 -10.75 -13.55 19.67
CA THR A 312 -11.06 -13.96 21.06
C THR A 312 -11.19 -12.77 22.03
N ILE A 313 -10.84 -11.57 21.57
CA ILE A 313 -10.81 -10.38 22.44
C ILE A 313 -12.17 -9.69 22.38
N ASP A 314 -12.85 -9.62 23.53
CA ASP A 314 -14.12 -8.89 23.61
C ASP A 314 -13.93 -7.40 23.24
N GLY A 315 -14.81 -6.91 22.40
CA GLY A 315 -14.78 -5.54 21.89
C GLY A 315 -13.93 -5.32 20.63
N ILE A 316 -13.24 -6.35 20.13
CA ILE A 316 -12.52 -6.31 18.84
C ILE A 316 -13.26 -7.13 17.79
N SER A 317 -13.43 -6.56 16.59
CA SER A 317 -13.90 -7.28 15.40
C SER A 317 -12.84 -7.19 14.32
N CYS A 318 -12.37 -8.35 13.84
CA CYS A 318 -11.29 -8.45 12.87
C CYS A 318 -11.71 -9.27 11.65
N PRO A 319 -12.09 -8.64 10.53
CA PRO A 319 -12.34 -9.34 9.27
C PRO A 319 -11.09 -10.10 8.79
N ILE A 320 -11.29 -11.26 8.18
CA ILE A 320 -10.20 -12.07 7.62
C ILE A 320 -9.75 -11.43 6.31
N PRO A 321 -8.48 -10.98 6.17
CA PRO A 321 -8.00 -10.41 4.93
C PRO A 321 -7.67 -11.48 3.88
N ASN A 322 -7.92 -11.16 2.62
CA ASN A 322 -7.62 -12.03 1.48
C ASN A 322 -6.17 -11.88 0.98
N GLY A 323 -5.44 -10.85 1.44
CA GLY A 323 -4.07 -10.62 0.97
C GLY A 323 -3.32 -9.52 1.74
N ALA A 324 -2.20 -9.07 1.17
CA ALA A 324 -1.22 -8.21 1.81
C ALA A 324 -0.67 -8.82 3.12
N PHE A 325 -0.18 -8.02 4.04
CA PHE A 325 0.26 -8.51 5.37
C PHE A 325 -0.28 -7.62 6.50
N TYR A 326 -1.57 -7.25 6.38
CA TYR A 326 -2.24 -6.39 7.34
C TYR A 326 -3.58 -6.97 7.78
N VAL A 327 -3.95 -6.68 9.03
CA VAL A 327 -5.32 -6.73 9.52
C VAL A 327 -5.74 -5.34 9.98
N TYR A 328 -7.06 -5.07 9.93
CA TYR A 328 -7.64 -3.78 10.26
C TYR A 328 -8.84 -3.91 11.22
N PRO A 329 -8.57 -4.31 12.48
CA PRO A 329 -9.63 -4.55 13.46
C PRO A 329 -10.40 -3.28 13.82
N ASP A 330 -11.70 -3.44 14.03
CA ASP A 330 -12.62 -2.46 14.61
C ASP A 330 -12.59 -2.53 16.13
N ILE A 331 -12.59 -1.39 16.80
CA ILE A 331 -12.58 -1.22 18.26
C ILE A 331 -13.72 -0.33 18.77
N SER A 332 -14.79 -0.18 18.01
CA SER A 332 -15.92 0.68 18.35
C SER A 332 -16.48 0.42 19.76
N LYS A 333 -16.49 -0.84 20.18
CA LYS A 333 -16.97 -1.25 21.52
C LYS A 333 -16.00 -0.93 22.67
N LEU A 334 -14.76 -0.52 22.37
CA LEU A 334 -13.76 -0.13 23.36
C LEU A 334 -13.68 1.40 23.55
N ILE A 335 -14.33 2.16 22.66
CA ILE A 335 -14.36 3.62 22.76
C ILE A 335 -15.21 4.04 23.98
N GLY A 336 -14.68 4.97 24.75
CA GLY A 336 -15.27 5.43 26.00
C GLY A 336 -14.74 4.73 27.26
N LYS A 337 -14.16 3.53 27.11
CA LYS A 337 -13.56 2.81 28.24
C LYS A 337 -12.29 3.49 28.73
N LYS A 338 -11.89 3.17 29.96
CA LYS A 338 -10.71 3.76 30.63
C LYS A 338 -9.63 2.72 30.83
N THR A 339 -8.38 3.12 30.67
CA THR A 339 -7.24 2.32 31.03
C THR A 339 -7.05 2.29 32.55
N ARG A 340 -6.21 1.38 33.05
CA ARG A 340 -5.86 1.36 34.49
C ARG A 340 -5.17 2.63 34.98
N SER A 341 -4.45 3.34 34.12
CA SER A 341 -3.84 4.63 34.42
C SER A 341 -4.84 5.80 34.42
N GLY A 342 -6.14 5.54 34.07
CA GLY A 342 -7.20 6.53 34.05
C GLY A 342 -7.36 7.26 32.71
N ASN A 343 -6.62 6.91 31.68
CA ASN A 343 -6.77 7.50 30.37
C ASN A 343 -8.06 6.99 29.68
N VAL A 344 -8.88 7.88 29.17
CA VAL A 344 -10.08 7.52 28.40
C VAL A 344 -9.69 7.19 26.95
N ILE A 345 -10.11 6.05 26.47
CA ILE A 345 -9.99 5.68 25.04
C ILE A 345 -11.05 6.46 24.24
N SER A 346 -10.73 7.71 23.95
CA SER A 346 -11.68 8.61 23.25
C SER A 346 -11.75 8.37 21.74
N ASN A 347 -10.73 7.76 21.16
CA ASN A 347 -10.61 7.42 19.74
C ASN A 347 -9.52 6.35 19.55
N ASP A 348 -9.31 5.92 18.31
CA ASP A 348 -8.31 4.91 17.92
C ASP A 348 -6.85 5.39 18.07
N GLU A 349 -6.58 6.68 17.96
CA GLU A 349 -5.25 7.23 18.24
C GLU A 349 -4.91 7.09 19.74
N GLN A 350 -5.84 7.44 20.61
CA GLN A 350 -5.68 7.25 22.06
C GLN A 350 -5.50 5.77 22.41
N PHE A 351 -6.26 4.87 21.74
CA PHE A 351 -6.08 3.43 21.90
C PHE A 351 -4.65 3.00 21.55
N ALA A 352 -4.15 3.39 20.37
CA ALA A 352 -2.81 3.01 19.90
C ALA A 352 -1.70 3.55 20.80
N LEU A 353 -1.82 4.79 21.29
CA LEU A 353 -0.86 5.40 22.20
C LEU A 353 -0.87 4.73 23.56
N SER A 354 -2.04 4.48 24.15
CA SER A 354 -2.15 3.81 25.46
C SER A 354 -1.67 2.35 25.39
N LEU A 355 -1.93 1.64 24.29
CA LEU A 355 -1.41 0.29 24.05
C LEU A 355 0.13 0.29 24.00
N LEU A 356 0.73 1.27 23.34
CA LEU A 356 2.18 1.42 23.28
C LEU A 356 2.77 1.72 24.66
N GLU A 357 2.17 2.65 25.40
CA GLU A 357 2.65 3.07 26.73
C GLU A 357 2.51 1.97 27.78
N GLU A 358 1.38 1.28 27.85
CA GLU A 358 1.07 0.31 28.90
C GLU A 358 1.51 -1.12 28.59
N LYS A 359 1.64 -1.48 27.27
CA LYS A 359 1.90 -2.85 26.84
C LYS A 359 3.06 -3.00 25.87
N ASN A 360 3.72 -1.91 25.51
CA ASN A 360 4.87 -1.93 24.61
C ASN A 360 4.54 -2.56 23.22
N VAL A 361 3.34 -2.34 22.68
CA VAL A 361 2.95 -2.76 21.32
C VAL A 361 2.64 -1.54 20.49
N ALA A 362 3.39 -1.35 19.40
CA ALA A 362 3.18 -0.25 18.47
C ALA A 362 2.32 -0.70 17.28
N VAL A 363 1.16 -0.09 17.10
CA VAL A 363 0.23 -0.25 15.99
C VAL A 363 -0.03 1.09 15.32
N VAL A 364 -0.74 1.14 14.20
CA VAL A 364 -1.12 2.41 13.57
C VAL A 364 -2.62 2.60 13.69
N PHE A 365 -3.03 3.76 14.23
CA PHE A 365 -4.45 4.08 14.42
C PHE A 365 -5.19 4.30 13.08
N GLY A 366 -6.46 3.94 13.05
CA GLY A 366 -7.27 3.88 11.84
C GLY A 366 -7.58 5.23 11.20
N ALA A 367 -7.72 6.30 12.00
CA ALA A 367 -7.94 7.65 11.49
C ALA A 367 -6.85 8.09 10.50
N ALA A 368 -5.61 7.59 10.63
CA ALA A 368 -4.52 7.83 9.68
C ALA A 368 -4.82 7.29 8.27
N PHE A 369 -5.67 6.28 8.16
CA PHE A 369 -6.11 5.64 6.92
C PHE A 369 -7.51 6.13 6.48
N GLY A 370 -8.04 7.18 7.16
CA GLY A 370 -9.31 7.80 6.83
C GLY A 370 -10.57 7.10 7.35
N LEU A 371 -10.43 6.06 8.16
CA LEU A 371 -11.56 5.35 8.76
C LEU A 371 -11.26 4.99 10.22
N SER A 372 -12.14 5.41 11.13
CA SER A 372 -12.08 5.24 12.59
C SER A 372 -13.43 4.69 13.07
N PRO A 373 -13.49 3.95 14.19
CA PRO A 373 -12.40 3.60 15.09
C PRO A 373 -11.80 2.21 14.80
N ASN A 374 -10.65 2.20 14.20
CA ASN A 374 -9.92 0.99 13.82
C ASN A 374 -8.42 1.13 14.16
N PHE A 375 -7.66 0.06 13.99
CA PHE A 375 -6.20 0.15 13.96
C PHE A 375 -5.61 -0.87 12.99
N ARG A 376 -4.42 -0.57 12.45
CA ARG A 376 -3.72 -1.50 11.56
C ARG A 376 -2.63 -2.24 12.31
N ILE A 377 -2.61 -3.56 12.15
CA ILE A 377 -1.50 -4.44 12.49
C ILE A 377 -0.84 -4.90 11.19
N SER A 378 0.48 -4.78 11.09
CA SER A 378 1.29 -5.53 10.13
C SER A 378 1.72 -6.86 10.79
N PHE A 379 1.46 -7.98 10.11
CA PHE A 379 1.94 -9.28 10.57
C PHE A 379 3.24 -9.73 9.87
N ALA A 380 3.99 -8.78 9.31
CA ALA A 380 5.30 -9.00 8.73
C ALA A 380 6.40 -9.00 9.82
N THR A 381 6.33 -9.96 10.73
CA THR A 381 7.32 -10.25 11.77
C THR A 381 7.20 -11.71 12.22
N SER A 382 8.05 -12.19 13.13
CA SER A 382 8.09 -13.58 13.58
C SER A 382 6.78 -14.03 14.28
N MET A 383 6.47 -15.32 14.19
CA MET A 383 5.30 -15.92 14.88
C MET A 383 5.33 -15.66 16.40
N ASP A 384 6.50 -15.71 17.02
CA ASP A 384 6.66 -15.49 18.47
C ASP A 384 6.35 -14.03 18.86
N GLU A 385 6.84 -13.06 18.07
CA GLU A 385 6.49 -11.65 18.27
C GLU A 385 5.01 -11.40 18.09
N LEU A 386 4.39 -12.00 17.05
CA LEU A 386 2.95 -11.87 16.79
C LEU A 386 2.12 -12.43 17.95
N LYS A 387 2.45 -13.63 18.44
CA LYS A 387 1.77 -14.23 19.59
C LYS A 387 1.90 -13.36 20.83
N THR A 388 3.13 -12.92 21.15
CA THR A 388 3.40 -12.04 22.29
C THR A 388 2.63 -10.72 22.16
N ALA A 389 2.58 -10.13 20.97
CA ALA A 389 1.83 -8.90 20.74
C ALA A 389 0.32 -9.10 20.93
N CYS A 390 -0.24 -10.18 20.41
CA CYS A 390 -1.66 -10.53 20.58
C CYS A 390 -2.00 -10.74 22.08
N ASP A 391 -1.15 -11.42 22.83
CA ASP A 391 -1.31 -11.60 24.28
C ASP A 391 -1.30 -10.24 25.01
N ARG A 392 -0.40 -9.33 24.64
CA ARG A 392 -0.31 -7.97 25.21
C ARG A 392 -1.56 -7.15 24.85
N ILE A 393 -2.06 -7.23 23.62
CA ILE A 393 -3.31 -6.57 23.19
C ILE A 393 -4.49 -7.13 23.97
N SER A 394 -4.60 -8.46 24.10
CA SER A 394 -5.66 -9.11 24.89
C SER A 394 -5.62 -8.66 26.35
N SER A 395 -4.43 -8.66 26.97
CA SER A 395 -4.24 -8.18 28.33
C SER A 395 -4.60 -6.69 28.49
N PHE A 396 -4.30 -5.85 27.48
CA PHE A 396 -4.69 -4.43 27.49
C PHE A 396 -6.21 -4.29 27.47
N CYS A 397 -6.88 -4.92 26.52
CA CYS A 397 -8.33 -4.82 26.38
C CYS A 397 -9.11 -5.36 27.59
N LYS A 398 -8.66 -6.48 28.16
CA LYS A 398 -9.25 -7.05 29.41
C LYS A 398 -9.14 -6.13 30.64
N ASN A 399 -8.19 -5.23 30.63
CA ASN A 399 -7.94 -4.28 31.72
C ASN A 399 -8.64 -2.94 31.54
N LEU A 400 -9.35 -2.74 30.42
CA LEU A 400 -10.20 -1.56 30.23
C LEU A 400 -11.46 -1.67 31.08
N VAL A 401 -11.84 -0.57 31.72
CA VAL A 401 -13.04 -0.44 32.56
C VAL A 401 -13.98 0.62 31.99
N ASP A 402 -15.25 0.58 32.38
CA ASP A 402 -16.26 1.55 31.94
C ASP A 402 -16.06 2.95 32.53
#